data_eec9d8d1ea30232c97c9bfb85bdf415f
#
_entry.id   eec9d8d1ea30232c97c9bfb85bdf415f
#
_cell.length_a   1.000
_cell.length_b   1.000
_cell.length_c   1.000
_cell.angle_alpha   90.00
_cell.angle_beta   90.00
_cell.angle_gamma   90.00
#
_symmetry.space_group_name_H-M   'P 1'
#
loop_
_entity.id
_entity.type
_entity.pdbx_description
1 polymer ?
#
loop_
_entity_poly.entity_id
_entity_poly.type
_entity_poly.pdbx_seq_one_letter_code
_entity_poly.pdbx_strand_id
1 'polypeptide(L)'
;MKGPRRRAREAAFKALYEGDVARHDPLQALERLAEEEALPPEVTGYSRELVEGVLKKQRELDSRLRRLAPAFPLEQLSPVDRNILRLALWEVLHPGNIPLKVAINEAVELAKTFGSDTSPRFINGVLGSVADEVLGKTAPGKEVKG
;
A
#
# COMPACT_ATOMS: atom_id res chain seq x y z
N MET A 1 -7.54 -13.28 15.70
CA MET A 1 -6.59 -12.28 16.21
C MET A 1 -5.59 -11.88 15.14
N LYS A 2 -5.36 -10.61 14.98
CA LYS A 2 -4.44 -10.14 13.97
C LYS A 2 -3.01 -10.19 14.47
N GLY A 3 -2.11 -10.61 13.58
CA GLY A 3 -0.70 -10.61 13.92
C GLY A 3 -0.11 -9.22 13.91
N PRO A 4 1.13 -9.07 14.42
CA PRO A 4 1.76 -7.76 14.53
C PRO A 4 1.93 -7.05 13.20
N ARG A 5 2.29 -7.79 12.15
CA ARG A 5 2.49 -7.15 10.84
C ARG A 5 1.19 -6.63 10.26
N ARG A 6 0.10 -7.37 10.43
CA ARG A 6 -1.20 -6.90 9.94
C ARG A 6 -1.66 -5.67 10.71
N ARG A 7 -1.47 -5.66 12.02
CA ARG A 7 -1.81 -4.50 12.83
C ARG A 7 -0.97 -3.29 12.41
N ALA A 8 0.30 -3.52 12.11
CA ALA A 8 1.19 -2.45 11.68
C ALA A 8 0.74 -1.87 10.33
N ARG A 9 0.32 -2.72 9.41
CA ARG A 9 -0.15 -2.25 8.11
C ARG A 9 -1.43 -1.44 8.24
N GLU A 10 -2.33 -1.87 9.12
CA GLU A 10 -3.56 -1.12 9.34
C GLU A 10 -3.26 0.27 9.91
N ALA A 11 -2.35 0.34 10.88
CA ALA A 11 -1.99 1.63 11.46
C ALA A 11 -1.32 2.53 10.42
N ALA A 12 -0.41 1.97 9.63
CA ALA A 12 0.25 2.72 8.58
C ALA A 12 -0.74 3.24 7.54
N PHE A 13 -1.68 2.38 7.13
CA PHE A 13 -2.71 2.80 6.19
C PHE A 13 -3.53 3.95 6.74
N LYS A 14 -3.98 3.84 7.99
CA LYS A 14 -4.78 4.90 8.60
C LYS A 14 -4.03 6.22 8.65
N ALA A 15 -2.74 6.17 8.98
CA ALA A 15 -1.93 7.38 9.03
C ALA A 15 -1.74 8.00 7.66
N LEU A 16 -1.48 7.18 6.65
CA LEU A 16 -1.33 7.67 5.28
C LEU A 16 -2.64 8.25 4.75
N TYR A 17 -3.74 7.57 5.06
CA TYR A 17 -5.06 8.04 4.66
C TYR A 17 -5.35 9.41 5.28
N GLU A 18 -5.09 9.58 6.57
CA GLU A 18 -5.31 10.85 7.23
C GLU A 18 -4.44 11.95 6.61
N GLY A 19 -3.20 11.63 6.30
CA GLY A 19 -2.31 12.59 5.65
C GLY A 19 -2.82 13.04 4.30
N ASP A 20 -3.38 12.10 3.55
CA ASP A 20 -3.90 12.38 2.21
C ASP A 20 -5.18 13.21 2.26
N VAL A 21 -6.11 12.83 3.11
CA VAL A 21 -7.44 13.43 3.15
C VAL A 21 -7.47 14.72 3.96
N ALA A 22 -6.85 14.72 5.12
CA ALA A 22 -6.90 15.86 6.04
C ALA A 22 -5.66 16.74 5.96
N ARG A 23 -4.68 16.33 5.16
CA ARG A 23 -3.43 17.08 4.99
C ARG A 23 -2.65 17.23 6.28
N HIS A 24 -2.74 16.23 7.14
CA HIS A 24 -1.95 16.16 8.35
C HIS A 24 -0.63 15.45 8.06
N ASP A 25 0.35 15.64 8.93
CA ASP A 25 1.61 14.91 8.84
C ASP A 25 1.34 13.44 9.18
N PRO A 26 1.55 12.50 8.25
CA PRO A 26 1.25 11.09 8.53
C PRO A 26 2.03 10.51 9.69
N LEU A 27 3.25 10.97 9.94
CA LEU A 27 4.02 10.46 11.07
C LEU A 27 3.45 10.90 12.39
N GLN A 28 2.95 12.13 12.47
CA GLN A 28 2.27 12.58 13.67
C GLN A 28 0.96 11.84 13.86
N ALA A 29 0.24 11.59 12.77
CA ALA A 29 -1.00 10.82 12.85
C ALA A 29 -0.70 9.42 13.37
N LEU A 30 0.39 8.82 12.93
CA LEU A 30 0.77 7.50 13.38
C LEU A 30 1.10 7.49 14.87
N GLU A 31 1.82 8.51 15.35
CA GLU A 31 2.15 8.59 16.76
C GLU A 31 0.90 8.69 17.63
N ARG A 32 -0.06 9.50 17.19
CA ARG A 32 -1.32 9.61 17.90
C ARG A 32 -2.07 8.28 17.91
N LEU A 33 -2.15 7.60 16.76
CA LEU A 33 -2.80 6.30 16.67
C LEU A 33 -2.14 5.27 17.58
N ALA A 34 -0.81 5.26 17.60
CA ALA A 34 -0.07 4.30 18.41
C ALA A 34 -0.39 4.49 19.90
N GLU A 35 -0.55 5.74 20.29
CA GLU A 35 -0.87 6.05 21.67
C GLU A 35 -2.32 5.69 21.99
N GLU A 36 -3.24 6.11 21.13
CA GLU A 36 -4.66 5.86 21.34
C GLU A 36 -5.01 4.39 21.36
N GLU A 37 -4.36 3.61 20.50
CA GLU A 37 -4.64 2.18 20.40
C GLU A 37 -3.67 1.32 21.21
N ALA A 38 -2.78 1.96 21.96
CA ALA A 38 -1.78 1.28 22.79
C ALA A 38 -1.03 0.21 22.00
N LEU A 39 -0.52 0.59 20.84
CA LEU A 39 0.18 -0.37 19.99
C LEU A 39 1.52 -0.76 20.59
N PRO A 40 1.85 -2.06 20.56
CA PRO A 40 3.16 -2.50 21.05
C PRO A 40 4.31 -1.90 20.25
N PRO A 41 5.49 -1.76 20.84
CA PRO A 41 6.64 -1.18 20.14
C PRO A 41 6.98 -1.85 18.81
N GLU A 42 6.86 -3.17 18.71
CA GLU A 42 7.19 -3.82 17.45
C GLU A 42 6.19 -3.48 16.35
N VAL A 43 4.91 -3.31 16.71
CA VAL A 43 3.90 -2.89 15.76
C VAL A 43 4.17 -1.46 15.32
N THR A 44 4.41 -0.56 16.27
CA THR A 44 4.70 0.83 15.97
C THR A 44 5.95 0.98 15.12
N GLY A 45 6.99 0.19 15.43
CA GLY A 45 8.22 0.24 14.67
C GLY A 45 8.03 -0.09 13.20
N TYR A 46 7.30 -1.16 12.92
CA TYR A 46 7.07 -1.54 11.54
C TYR A 46 6.13 -0.54 10.84
N SER A 47 5.11 -0.05 11.55
CA SER A 47 4.23 0.97 11.00
C SER A 47 5.01 2.21 10.58
N ARG A 48 5.94 2.64 11.42
CA ARG A 48 6.75 3.82 11.12
C ARG A 48 7.61 3.56 9.88
N GLU A 49 8.19 2.39 9.80
CA GLU A 49 9.00 2.03 8.64
C GLU A 49 8.18 2.12 7.35
N LEU A 50 6.94 1.61 7.40
CA LEU A 50 6.05 1.65 6.25
C LEU A 50 5.70 3.09 5.86
N VAL A 51 5.29 3.90 6.84
CA VAL A 51 4.89 5.27 6.55
C VAL A 51 6.07 6.09 6.02
N GLU A 52 7.22 5.97 6.66
CA GLU A 52 8.40 6.68 6.20
C GLU A 52 8.82 6.26 4.80
N GLY A 53 8.74 4.96 4.55
CA GLY A 53 9.10 4.43 3.23
C GLY A 53 8.20 4.97 2.13
N VAL A 54 6.89 4.97 2.37
CA VAL A 54 5.95 5.49 1.38
C VAL A 54 6.17 6.98 1.16
N LEU A 55 6.32 7.76 2.23
CA LEU A 55 6.50 9.20 2.08
C LEU A 55 7.77 9.52 1.31
N LYS A 56 8.84 8.80 1.62
CA LYS A 56 10.12 9.05 0.98
C LYS A 56 10.09 8.72 -0.51
N LYS A 57 9.34 7.70 -0.89
CA LYS A 57 9.30 7.22 -2.27
C LYS A 57 8.01 7.55 -2.99
N GLN A 58 7.18 8.42 -2.44
CA GLN A 58 5.83 8.62 -2.97
C GLN A 58 5.80 9.00 -4.43
N ARG A 59 6.68 9.88 -4.88
CA ARG A 59 6.70 10.27 -6.29
C ARG A 59 6.97 9.09 -7.20
N GLU A 60 7.92 8.26 -6.83
CA GLU A 60 8.26 7.07 -7.60
C GLU A 60 7.13 6.07 -7.60
N LEU A 61 6.51 5.86 -6.42
CA LEU A 61 5.39 4.95 -6.32
C LEU A 61 4.22 5.41 -7.18
N ASP A 62 3.90 6.69 -7.09
CA ASP A 62 2.79 7.24 -7.86
C ASP A 62 3.03 7.14 -9.36
N SER A 63 4.26 7.39 -9.79
CA SER A 63 4.62 7.29 -11.19
C SER A 63 4.41 5.86 -11.71
N ARG A 64 4.82 4.87 -10.92
CA ARG A 64 4.62 3.48 -11.30
C ARG A 64 3.14 3.11 -11.34
N LEU A 65 2.38 3.58 -10.36
CA LEU A 65 0.95 3.28 -10.32
C LEU A 65 0.21 3.87 -11.50
N ARG A 66 0.57 5.09 -11.91
CA ARG A 66 -0.06 5.70 -13.09
C ARG A 66 0.20 4.90 -14.34
N ARG A 67 1.41 4.36 -14.45
CA ARG A 67 1.80 3.56 -15.60
C ARG A 67 1.09 2.22 -15.64
N LEU A 68 0.88 1.62 -14.47
CA LEU A 68 0.29 0.29 -14.38
C LEU A 68 -1.23 0.30 -14.41
N ALA A 69 -1.85 1.41 -14.11
CA ALA A 69 -3.29 1.53 -14.14
C ALA A 69 -3.72 2.80 -14.88
N PRO A 70 -3.37 2.90 -16.18
CA PRO A 70 -3.65 4.14 -16.91
C PRO A 70 -5.13 4.45 -17.07
N ALA A 71 -5.98 3.44 -17.01
CA ALA A 71 -7.42 3.66 -17.11
C ALA A 71 -8.00 4.30 -15.86
N PHE A 72 -7.25 4.28 -14.77
CA PHE A 72 -7.72 4.81 -13.51
C PHE A 72 -6.67 5.78 -12.96
N PRO A 73 -6.70 7.04 -13.41
CA PRO A 73 -5.71 8.01 -12.94
C PRO A 73 -5.68 8.08 -11.41
N LEU A 74 -4.48 8.09 -10.87
CA LEU A 74 -4.28 8.02 -9.44
C LEU A 74 -5.06 9.06 -8.67
N GLU A 75 -5.15 10.26 -9.23
CA GLU A 75 -5.86 11.36 -8.58
C GLU A 75 -7.37 11.15 -8.48
N GLN A 76 -7.89 10.25 -9.30
CA GLN A 76 -9.32 9.96 -9.31
C GLN A 76 -9.69 8.72 -8.52
N LEU A 77 -8.69 8.02 -8.00
CA LEU A 77 -8.97 6.87 -7.14
C LEU A 77 -9.44 7.37 -5.78
N SER A 78 -10.23 6.54 -5.09
CA SER A 78 -10.57 6.88 -3.72
C SER A 78 -9.29 6.96 -2.90
N PRO A 79 -9.26 7.81 -1.87
CA PRO A 79 -8.09 7.86 -1.00
C PRO A 79 -7.78 6.52 -0.33
N VAL A 80 -8.79 5.69 -0.10
CA VAL A 80 -8.57 4.36 0.45
C VAL A 80 -7.75 3.52 -0.52
N ASP A 81 -8.22 3.40 -1.76
CA ASP A 81 -7.55 2.58 -2.75
C ASP A 81 -6.16 3.10 -3.05
N ARG A 82 -6.03 4.42 -3.20
CA ARG A 82 -4.76 5.04 -3.50
C ARG A 82 -3.71 4.74 -2.45
N ASN A 83 -4.07 4.87 -1.19
CA ASN A 83 -3.10 4.67 -0.13
C ASN A 83 -2.79 3.20 0.12
N ILE A 84 -3.74 2.31 -0.12
CA ILE A 84 -3.45 0.87 -0.07
C ILE A 84 -2.45 0.50 -1.15
N LEU A 85 -2.64 1.03 -2.35
CA LEU A 85 -1.73 0.74 -3.46
C LEU A 85 -0.32 1.27 -3.18
N ARG A 86 -0.20 2.48 -2.64
CA ARG A 86 1.10 3.03 -2.31
C ARG A 86 1.82 2.17 -1.29
N LEU A 87 1.11 1.78 -0.25
CA LEU A 87 1.67 0.97 0.82
C LEU A 87 2.13 -0.38 0.31
N ALA A 88 1.26 -1.06 -0.43
CA ALA A 88 1.59 -2.38 -0.94
C ALA A 88 2.73 -2.33 -1.95
N LEU A 89 2.73 -1.33 -2.82
CA LEU A 89 3.79 -1.22 -3.81
C LEU A 89 5.14 -0.99 -3.13
N TRP A 90 5.16 -0.17 -2.08
CA TRP A 90 6.39 0.02 -1.34
C TRP A 90 6.90 -1.30 -0.76
N GLU A 91 6.01 -2.10 -0.20
CA GLU A 91 6.42 -3.39 0.37
C GLU A 91 6.94 -4.34 -0.72
N VAL A 92 6.30 -4.33 -1.88
CA VAL A 92 6.73 -5.17 -2.98
C VAL A 92 8.11 -4.78 -3.49
N LEU A 93 8.38 -3.48 -3.56
CA LEU A 93 9.63 -2.98 -4.11
C LEU A 93 10.76 -2.92 -3.09
N HIS A 94 10.44 -3.03 -1.82
CA HIS A 94 11.45 -2.95 -0.77
C HIS A 94 12.11 -4.33 -0.63
N PRO A 95 13.38 -4.45 -0.95
CA PRO A 95 14.02 -5.75 -1.03
C PRO A 95 14.10 -6.49 0.30
N GLY A 96 13.87 -7.78 0.23
CA GLY A 96 14.20 -8.67 1.32
C GLY A 96 13.22 -8.81 2.45
N ASN A 97 12.08 -8.15 2.38
CA ASN A 97 11.18 -8.17 3.53
C ASN A 97 10.11 -9.22 3.51
N ILE A 98 9.28 -9.23 2.48
CA ILE A 98 8.19 -10.19 2.46
C ILE A 98 8.00 -10.73 1.06
N PRO A 99 7.46 -11.94 0.94
CA PRO A 99 7.16 -12.47 -0.38
C PRO A 99 6.11 -11.62 -1.07
N LEU A 100 6.27 -11.48 -2.36
CA LEU A 100 5.36 -10.70 -3.19
C LEU A 100 3.91 -11.09 -2.98
N LYS A 101 3.64 -12.39 -2.95
CA LYS A 101 2.28 -12.87 -2.78
C LYS A 101 1.68 -12.44 -1.46
N VAL A 102 2.50 -12.40 -0.41
CA VAL A 102 2.02 -11.97 0.91
C VAL A 102 1.66 -10.48 0.88
N ALA A 103 2.49 -9.66 0.24
CA ALA A 103 2.22 -8.23 0.15
C ALA A 103 0.89 -7.98 -0.56
N ILE A 104 0.64 -8.70 -1.65
CA ILE A 104 -0.59 -8.53 -2.40
C ILE A 104 -1.80 -8.99 -1.59
N ASN A 105 -1.69 -10.15 -0.95
CA ASN A 105 -2.79 -10.67 -0.14
C ASN A 105 -3.14 -9.72 1.02
N GLU A 106 -2.12 -9.14 1.65
CA GLU A 106 -2.37 -8.20 2.75
C GLU A 106 -3.03 -6.91 2.25
N ALA A 107 -2.66 -6.47 1.06
CA ALA A 107 -3.31 -5.30 0.47
C ALA A 107 -4.78 -5.58 0.19
N VAL A 108 -5.08 -6.77 -0.31
CA VAL A 108 -6.46 -7.17 -0.56
C VAL A 108 -7.26 -7.22 0.75
N GLU A 109 -6.63 -7.70 1.83
CA GLU A 109 -7.29 -7.71 3.14
C GLU A 109 -7.59 -6.29 3.63
N LEU A 110 -6.66 -5.36 3.44
CA LEU A 110 -6.92 -3.95 3.76
C LEU A 110 -8.09 -3.41 2.95
N ALA A 111 -8.14 -3.78 1.68
CA ALA A 111 -9.24 -3.35 0.81
C ALA A 111 -10.58 -3.89 1.27
N LYS A 112 -10.60 -5.12 1.76
CA LYS A 112 -11.83 -5.70 2.30
C LYS A 112 -12.30 -4.98 3.56
N THR A 113 -11.35 -4.55 4.37
CA THR A 113 -11.67 -3.88 5.64
C THR A 113 -12.08 -2.43 5.45
N PHE A 114 -11.38 -1.70 4.61
CA PHE A 114 -11.53 -0.25 4.51
C PHE A 114 -12.12 0.25 3.20
N GLY A 115 -12.13 -0.56 2.16
CA GLY A 115 -12.56 -0.12 0.84
C GLY A 115 -14.02 -0.41 0.53
N SER A 116 -14.39 -0.17 -0.71
CA SER A 116 -15.72 -0.47 -1.21
C SER A 116 -15.80 -1.94 -1.65
N ASP A 117 -16.98 -2.36 -2.09
CA ASP A 117 -17.18 -3.73 -2.54
C ASP A 117 -16.27 -4.12 -3.70
N THR A 118 -15.88 -3.16 -4.53
CA THR A 118 -15.04 -3.45 -5.68
C THR A 118 -13.55 -3.26 -5.42
N SER A 119 -13.20 -2.67 -4.28
CA SER A 119 -11.79 -2.40 -3.98
C SER A 119 -10.91 -3.65 -3.97
N PRO A 120 -11.32 -4.76 -3.34
CA PRO A 120 -10.44 -5.93 -3.33
C PRO A 120 -10.06 -6.42 -4.72
N ARG A 121 -11.03 -6.45 -5.63
CA ARG A 121 -10.77 -6.90 -7.00
C ARG A 121 -9.85 -5.92 -7.74
N PHE A 122 -10.12 -4.63 -7.57
CA PHE A 122 -9.32 -3.59 -8.21
C PHE A 122 -7.88 -3.64 -7.73
N ILE A 123 -7.68 -3.68 -6.42
CA ILE A 123 -6.35 -3.73 -5.82
C ILE A 123 -5.60 -4.97 -6.30
N ASN A 124 -6.27 -6.12 -6.29
CA ASN A 124 -5.64 -7.35 -6.73
C ASN A 124 -5.20 -7.26 -8.18
N GLY A 125 -6.02 -6.66 -9.03
CA GLY A 125 -5.69 -6.52 -10.45
C GLY A 125 -4.48 -5.63 -10.68
N VAL A 126 -4.44 -4.48 -10.04
CA VAL A 126 -3.31 -3.56 -10.19
C VAL A 126 -2.03 -4.20 -9.67
N LEU A 127 -2.08 -4.81 -8.50
CA LEU A 127 -0.89 -5.43 -7.92
C LEU A 127 -0.47 -6.69 -8.66
N GLY A 128 -1.40 -7.35 -9.32
CA GLY A 128 -1.05 -8.46 -10.21
C GLY A 128 -0.16 -7.99 -11.35
N SER A 129 -0.47 -6.81 -11.90
CA SER A 129 0.37 -6.23 -12.95
C SER A 129 1.75 -5.86 -12.41
N VAL A 130 1.80 -5.39 -11.17
CA VAL A 130 3.08 -5.10 -10.53
C VAL A 130 3.89 -6.39 -10.39
N ALA A 131 3.22 -7.48 -9.97
CA ALA A 131 3.90 -8.75 -9.80
C ALA A 131 4.50 -9.24 -11.11
N ASP A 132 3.75 -9.12 -12.19
CA ASP A 132 4.25 -9.52 -13.50
C ASP A 132 5.46 -8.71 -13.91
N GLU A 133 5.44 -7.41 -13.66
CA GLU A 133 6.56 -6.54 -13.97
C GLU A 133 7.79 -6.90 -13.14
N VAL A 134 7.61 -7.09 -11.85
CA VAL A 134 8.70 -7.41 -10.94
C VAL A 134 9.33 -8.75 -11.28
N LEU A 135 8.49 -9.72 -11.65
CA LEU A 135 8.99 -11.04 -12.01
C LEU A 135 9.47 -11.14 -13.45
N GLY A 136 9.31 -10.06 -14.22
CA GLY A 136 9.77 -10.06 -15.60
C GLY A 136 8.90 -10.84 -16.54
N LYS A 137 7.68 -11.19 -16.14
CA LYS A 137 6.80 -11.97 -17.00
C LYS A 137 6.19 -11.15 -18.12
N THR A 138 5.78 -9.93 -17.80
CA THR A 138 5.16 -9.05 -18.75
C THR A 138 5.50 -7.63 -18.37
N ALA A 139 6.18 -6.92 -19.25
CA ALA A 139 6.51 -5.55 -18.97
C ALA A 139 5.38 -4.66 -19.48
N PRO A 140 5.09 -3.54 -18.82
CA PRO A 140 4.10 -2.60 -19.30
C PRO A 140 4.41 -2.17 -20.72
N GLY A 141 3.41 -2.17 -21.57
CA GLY A 141 3.58 -1.78 -22.95
C GLY A 141 4.29 -2.78 -23.81
N LYS A 142 4.67 -3.91 -23.25
CA LYS A 142 5.35 -4.92 -23.99
C LYS A 142 4.41 -6.05 -24.29
N GLU A 143 4.47 -6.52 -25.51
CA GLU A 143 3.64 -7.59 -25.90
C GLU A 143 3.97 -8.84 -25.17
N VAL A 144 3.00 -9.54 -24.74
CA VAL A 144 3.23 -10.84 -24.16
C VAL A 144 3.76 -11.74 -25.24
N LYS A 145 4.88 -12.37 -24.96
CA LYS A 145 5.44 -13.18 -25.98
C LYS A 145 4.79 -14.47 -25.97
N GLY A 146 3.92 -14.65 -26.09
CA GLY A 146 3.27 -15.99 -26.11
C GLY A 146 4.19 -16.84 -26.06
#